data_603f065e7f8f0c30a813abbb52b04b03
#
_entry.id   603f065e7f8f0c30a813abbb52b04b03
#
_cell.length_a   1.000
_cell.length_b   1.000
_cell.length_c   1.000
_cell.angle_alpha   90.00
_cell.angle_beta   90.00
_cell.angle_gamma   90.00
#
_symmetry.space_group_name_H-M   'P 1'
#
loop_
_entity.id
_entity.type
_entity.pdbx_description
1 polymer ?
#
loop_
_entity_poly.entity_id
_entity_poly.type
_entity_poly.pdbx_seq_one_letter_code
_entity_poly.pdbx_strand_id
1 'polypeptide(L)'
;MYTPAPQMAPAPEAVPVQATPEPQAKPKAPSKSKNGDVGGFIQQCISLCSYLKELQTQAHLIHLNYEGGNFLGVHGFLKDQYEAHLEQFDTLGEFIRSMDYLMPMCAKGLADAGPGIQHVTSYKGTEMLAVYYKNLEELGMKTKKLEPLAAKVGAIDIQNYMAELCGQAFKAAWFIKATLRNG
;
A
#
# COMPACT_ATOMS: atom_id res chain seq x y z
N MET A 1 51.50 -37.16 15.39
CA MET A 1 50.35 -37.69 14.61
C MET A 1 49.77 -36.54 13.82
N TYR A 2 49.92 -36.60 12.51
CA TYR A 2 49.47 -35.53 11.59
C TYR A 2 48.04 -35.89 11.12
N THR A 3 47.05 -35.06 11.45
CA THR A 3 45.68 -35.24 10.98
C THR A 3 45.56 -34.53 9.64
N PRO A 4 45.17 -35.20 8.53
CA PRO A 4 45.02 -34.55 7.24
C PRO A 4 43.79 -33.64 7.25
N ALA A 5 43.89 -32.49 6.56
CA ALA A 5 42.83 -31.53 6.38
C ALA A 5 41.64 -32.12 5.57
N PRO A 6 40.41 -31.72 5.83
CA PRO A 6 39.24 -32.20 5.09
C PRO A 6 39.30 -31.76 3.64
N GLN A 7 39.08 -32.71 2.71
CA GLN A 7 38.97 -32.44 1.29
C GLN A 7 37.75 -31.58 1.00
N MET A 8 37.95 -30.49 0.30
CA MET A 8 36.85 -29.65 -0.22
C MET A 8 36.06 -30.41 -1.27
N ALA A 9 34.75 -30.38 -1.14
CA ALA A 9 33.82 -30.89 -2.15
C ALA A 9 33.95 -30.12 -3.48
N PRO A 10 33.78 -30.80 -4.64
CA PRO A 10 33.85 -30.12 -5.93
C PRO A 10 32.73 -29.06 -6.05
N ALA A 11 33.10 -27.95 -6.70
CA ALA A 11 32.19 -26.84 -6.97
C ALA A 11 31.00 -27.36 -7.84
N PRO A 12 29.77 -26.86 -7.60
CA PRO A 12 28.61 -27.23 -8.42
C PRO A 12 28.81 -26.78 -9.87
N GLU A 13 28.50 -27.68 -10.81
CA GLU A 13 28.52 -27.37 -12.24
C GLU A 13 27.60 -26.19 -12.57
N ALA A 14 28.08 -25.29 -13.42
CA ALA A 14 27.33 -24.14 -13.88
C ALA A 14 26.07 -24.57 -14.64
N VAL A 15 24.90 -24.21 -14.11
CA VAL A 15 23.62 -24.38 -14.79
C VAL A 15 23.63 -23.51 -16.06
N PRO A 16 23.25 -24.04 -17.25
CA PRO A 16 23.20 -23.25 -18.47
C PRO A 16 22.19 -22.12 -18.32
N VAL A 17 22.65 -20.88 -18.52
CA VAL A 17 21.82 -19.68 -18.56
C VAL A 17 20.86 -19.82 -19.73
N GLN A 18 19.57 -19.99 -19.46
CA GLN A 18 18.54 -19.98 -20.50
C GLN A 18 18.53 -18.61 -21.19
N ALA A 19 18.45 -18.64 -22.51
CA ALA A 19 18.39 -17.46 -23.35
C ALA A 19 17.29 -16.52 -22.90
N THR A 20 17.61 -15.22 -22.80
CA THR A 20 16.66 -14.13 -22.54
C THR A 20 15.49 -14.23 -23.51
N PRO A 21 14.24 -14.21 -23.04
CA PRO A 21 13.08 -14.17 -23.95
C PRO A 21 13.11 -12.87 -24.76
N GLU A 22 12.76 -12.97 -26.04
CA GLU A 22 12.60 -11.81 -26.93
C GLU A 22 11.64 -10.78 -26.33
N PRO A 23 11.84 -9.48 -26.59
CA PRO A 23 10.96 -8.42 -26.10
C PRO A 23 9.54 -8.66 -26.60
N GLN A 24 8.63 -8.98 -25.70
CA GLN A 24 7.21 -9.08 -26.03
C GLN A 24 6.70 -7.74 -26.55
N ALA A 25 5.98 -7.78 -27.64
CA ALA A 25 5.38 -6.62 -28.28
C ALA A 25 4.58 -5.80 -27.26
N LYS A 26 4.80 -4.47 -27.22
CA LYS A 26 4.07 -3.55 -26.37
C LYS A 26 2.56 -3.78 -26.52
N PRO A 27 1.79 -3.91 -25.41
CA PRO A 27 0.35 -4.01 -25.47
C PRO A 27 -0.23 -2.83 -26.27
N LYS A 28 -1.10 -3.13 -27.24
CA LYS A 28 -1.83 -2.08 -27.96
C LYS A 28 -2.65 -1.29 -26.96
N ALA A 29 -2.56 0.03 -27.02
CA ALA A 29 -3.41 0.92 -26.26
C ALA A 29 -4.89 0.55 -26.48
N PRO A 30 -5.73 0.45 -25.42
CA PRO A 30 -7.13 0.10 -25.56
C PRO A 30 -7.85 1.14 -26.42
N SER A 31 -8.70 0.66 -27.32
CA SER A 31 -9.59 1.51 -28.14
C SER A 31 -10.51 2.32 -27.22
N LYS A 32 -10.70 3.61 -27.49
CA LYS A 32 -11.62 4.49 -26.75
C LYS A 32 -13.02 3.90 -26.79
N SER A 33 -13.42 3.21 -25.74
CA SER A 33 -14.79 2.76 -25.53
C SER A 33 -15.65 3.94 -25.04
N LYS A 34 -16.97 3.89 -25.31
CA LYS A 34 -17.95 4.88 -24.83
C LYS A 34 -18.21 4.82 -23.30
N ASN A 35 -17.59 3.88 -22.62
CA ASN A 35 -17.59 3.74 -21.16
C ASN A 35 -16.42 4.55 -20.62
N GLY A 36 -16.63 5.39 -19.62
CA GLY A 36 -15.71 6.32 -18.99
C GLY A 36 -14.19 6.03 -19.14
N ASP A 37 -13.33 6.93 -18.80
CA ASP A 37 -11.87 6.76 -18.90
C ASP A 37 -11.38 5.70 -17.90
N VAL A 38 -11.42 4.43 -18.30
CA VAL A 38 -10.97 3.29 -17.47
C VAL A 38 -9.47 3.43 -17.17
N GLY A 39 -8.66 3.84 -18.13
CA GLY A 39 -7.22 4.01 -17.92
C GLY A 39 -6.91 5.07 -16.86
N GLY A 40 -7.57 6.22 -16.93
CA GLY A 40 -7.44 7.28 -15.94
C GLY A 40 -7.95 6.87 -14.56
N PHE A 41 -9.03 6.08 -14.50
CA PHE A 41 -9.52 5.51 -13.24
C PHE A 41 -8.48 4.56 -12.62
N ILE A 42 -7.91 3.65 -13.41
CA ILE A 42 -6.88 2.71 -12.92
C ILE A 42 -5.64 3.44 -12.41
N GLN A 43 -5.19 4.51 -13.08
CA GLN A 43 -4.06 5.31 -12.57
C GLN A 43 -4.36 5.91 -11.18
N GLN A 44 -5.60 6.32 -10.93
CA GLN A 44 -6.01 6.79 -9.59
C GLN A 44 -6.05 5.65 -8.57
N CYS A 45 -6.44 4.43 -8.97
CA CYS A 45 -6.35 3.24 -8.10
C CYS A 45 -4.88 2.91 -7.77
N ILE A 46 -3.96 2.96 -8.74
CA ILE A 46 -2.52 2.76 -8.51
C ILE A 46 -1.96 3.85 -7.57
N SER A 47 -2.40 5.10 -7.74
CA SER A 47 -2.04 6.19 -6.82
C SER A 47 -2.54 5.93 -5.39
N LEU A 48 -3.72 5.33 -5.22
CA LEU A 48 -4.22 4.90 -3.91
C LEU A 48 -3.40 3.73 -3.34
N CYS A 49 -2.96 2.77 -4.18
CA CYS A 49 -2.03 1.72 -3.75
C CYS A 49 -0.71 2.30 -3.22
N SER A 50 -0.14 3.31 -3.91
CA SER A 50 1.03 4.04 -3.42
C SER A 50 0.78 4.63 -2.03
N TYR A 51 -0.35 5.30 -1.86
CA TYR A 51 -0.75 5.91 -0.59
C TYR A 51 -0.89 4.88 0.55
N LEU A 52 -1.53 3.73 0.29
CA LEU A 52 -1.70 2.63 1.25
C LEU A 52 -0.35 2.04 1.66
N LYS A 53 0.59 1.91 0.72
CA LYS A 53 1.94 1.41 1.02
C LYS A 53 2.72 2.35 1.92
N GLU A 54 2.61 3.65 1.72
CA GLU A 54 3.22 4.64 2.59
C GLU A 54 2.56 4.67 3.98
N LEU A 55 1.22 4.57 4.05
CA LEU A 55 0.50 4.44 5.32
C LEU A 55 0.92 3.19 6.10
N GLN A 56 1.08 2.06 5.43
CA GLN A 56 1.58 0.82 6.03
C GLN A 56 2.94 1.05 6.68
N THR A 57 3.86 1.68 5.96
CA THR A 57 5.20 2.00 6.45
C THR A 57 5.13 2.98 7.62
N GLN A 58 4.32 4.04 7.51
CA GLN A 58 4.18 5.04 8.57
C GLN A 58 3.59 4.45 9.86
N ALA A 59 2.50 3.67 9.76
CA ALA A 59 1.90 3.02 10.92
C ALA A 59 2.90 2.09 11.62
N HIS A 60 3.68 1.32 10.84
CA HIS A 60 4.70 0.43 11.38
C HIS A 60 5.85 1.20 12.07
N LEU A 61 6.33 2.30 11.47
CA LEU A 61 7.36 3.13 12.09
C LEU A 61 6.86 3.83 13.37
N ILE A 62 5.61 4.30 13.41
CA ILE A 62 5.03 4.86 14.63
C ILE A 62 4.86 3.76 15.68
N HIS A 63 4.40 2.56 15.32
CA HIS A 63 4.30 1.42 16.21
C HIS A 63 5.62 1.11 16.94
N LEU A 64 6.75 1.20 16.23
CA LEU A 64 8.08 0.94 16.79
C LEU A 64 8.61 2.10 17.67
N ASN A 65 8.20 3.34 17.38
CA ASN A 65 8.78 4.54 18.01
C ASN A 65 7.84 5.22 19.01
N TYR A 66 6.58 4.78 19.12
CA TYR A 66 5.63 5.40 20.03
C TYR A 66 6.01 5.13 21.48
N GLU A 67 6.10 6.21 22.26
CA GLU A 67 6.23 6.18 23.71
C GLU A 67 5.19 7.13 24.32
N GLY A 68 4.59 6.77 25.45
CA GLY A 68 3.64 7.64 26.12
C GLY A 68 2.50 6.91 26.82
N GLY A 69 1.50 7.66 27.23
CA GLY A 69 0.29 7.14 27.85
C GLY A 69 -0.43 6.14 26.93
N ASN A 70 -1.05 5.12 27.52
CA ASN A 70 -1.73 4.04 26.79
C ASN A 70 -0.84 3.32 25.74
N PHE A 71 0.46 3.18 26.04
CA PHE A 71 1.42 2.54 25.11
C PHE A 71 0.90 1.23 24.54
N LEU A 72 0.47 0.29 25.40
CA LEU A 72 0.01 -1.03 24.93
C LEU A 72 -1.20 -0.94 23.99
N GLY A 73 -2.14 -0.05 24.27
CA GLY A 73 -3.31 0.14 23.43
C GLY A 73 -2.96 0.75 22.07
N VAL A 74 -2.12 1.79 22.06
CA VAL A 74 -1.66 2.43 20.82
C VAL A 74 -0.76 1.52 20.01
N HIS A 75 0.17 0.83 20.65
CA HIS A 75 1.08 -0.13 20.01
C HIS A 75 0.31 -1.27 19.33
N GLY A 76 -0.68 -1.87 20.04
CA GLY A 76 -1.57 -2.89 19.45
C GLY A 76 -2.40 -2.37 18.28
N PHE A 77 -3.05 -1.21 18.46
CA PHE A 77 -3.82 -0.57 17.40
C PHE A 77 -2.98 -0.29 16.14
N LEU A 78 -1.77 0.24 16.29
CA LEU A 78 -0.89 0.52 15.14
C LEU A 78 -0.41 -0.76 14.46
N LYS A 79 -0.25 -1.86 15.22
CA LYS A 79 0.01 -3.19 14.65
C LYS A 79 -1.13 -3.59 13.72
N ASP A 80 -2.36 -3.55 14.20
CA ASP A 80 -3.54 -3.89 13.40
C ASP A 80 -3.66 -2.99 12.16
N GLN A 81 -3.27 -1.72 12.28
CA GLN A 81 -3.33 -0.78 11.16
C GLN A 81 -2.30 -1.08 10.07
N TYR A 82 -1.02 -1.36 10.40
CA TYR A 82 -0.06 -1.65 9.33
C TYR A 82 -0.35 -3.00 8.65
N GLU A 83 -0.90 -3.97 9.37
CA GLU A 83 -1.37 -5.24 8.80
C GLU A 83 -2.59 -5.01 7.88
N ALA A 84 -3.55 -4.20 8.32
CA ALA A 84 -4.71 -3.82 7.50
C ALA A 84 -4.30 -3.06 6.22
N HIS A 85 -3.38 -2.12 6.30
CA HIS A 85 -2.91 -1.38 5.11
C HIS A 85 -2.16 -2.27 4.11
N LEU A 86 -1.47 -3.31 4.59
CA LEU A 86 -0.85 -4.32 3.72
C LEU A 86 -1.92 -5.09 2.94
N GLU A 87 -2.95 -5.58 3.61
CA GLU A 87 -4.08 -6.27 3.01
C GLU A 87 -4.85 -5.37 2.05
N GLN A 88 -5.09 -4.12 2.43
CA GLN A 88 -5.77 -3.14 1.60
C GLN A 88 -5.00 -2.84 0.30
N PHE A 89 -3.69 -2.77 0.37
CA PHE A 89 -2.81 -2.61 -0.79
C PHE A 89 -2.91 -3.82 -1.73
N ASP A 90 -2.86 -5.03 -1.17
CA ASP A 90 -2.90 -6.28 -1.93
C ASP A 90 -4.23 -6.45 -2.64
N THR A 91 -5.34 -6.34 -1.91
CA THR A 91 -6.71 -6.44 -2.43
C THR A 91 -6.95 -5.45 -3.60
N LEU A 92 -6.57 -4.18 -3.43
CA LEU A 92 -6.74 -3.20 -4.51
C LEU A 92 -5.83 -3.50 -5.69
N GLY A 93 -4.61 -3.97 -5.45
CA GLY A 93 -3.68 -4.42 -6.48
C GLY A 93 -4.24 -5.59 -7.30
N GLU A 94 -4.87 -6.58 -6.65
CA GLU A 94 -5.54 -7.70 -7.31
C GLU A 94 -6.74 -7.25 -8.16
N PHE A 95 -7.55 -6.30 -7.69
CA PHE A 95 -8.62 -5.71 -8.50
C PHE A 95 -8.08 -5.01 -9.74
N ILE A 96 -6.98 -4.25 -9.64
CA ILE A 96 -6.32 -3.64 -10.81
C ILE A 96 -5.85 -4.72 -11.78
N ARG A 97 -5.30 -5.82 -11.26
CA ARG A 97 -4.86 -6.97 -12.07
C ARG A 97 -6.02 -7.72 -12.73
N SER A 98 -7.14 -7.86 -12.06
CA SER A 98 -8.35 -8.49 -12.63
C SER A 98 -8.94 -7.69 -13.79
N MET A 99 -8.68 -6.38 -13.84
CA MET A 99 -9.03 -5.50 -14.97
C MET A 99 -7.97 -5.48 -16.10
N ASP A 100 -6.98 -6.37 -16.05
CA ASP A 100 -5.89 -6.54 -17.03
C ASP A 100 -4.88 -5.39 -17.11
N TYR A 101 -4.72 -4.63 -16.01
CA TYR A 101 -3.71 -3.57 -15.90
C TYR A 101 -2.54 -4.01 -15.00
N LEU A 102 -1.33 -3.55 -15.33
CA LEU A 102 -0.11 -3.86 -14.58
C LEU A 102 0.12 -2.88 -13.44
N MET A 103 0.58 -3.40 -12.31
CA MET A 103 1.12 -2.60 -11.20
C MET A 103 2.56 -2.15 -11.51
N PRO A 104 3.05 -1.05 -10.89
CA PRO A 104 4.45 -0.67 -10.98
C PRO A 104 5.40 -1.80 -10.54
N MET A 105 6.48 -2.02 -11.31
CA MET A 105 7.40 -3.15 -11.13
C MET A 105 8.38 -2.99 -9.94
N CYS A 106 8.51 -1.80 -9.36
CA CYS A 106 9.47 -1.54 -8.28
C CYS A 106 8.94 -0.51 -7.28
N ALA A 107 9.55 -0.48 -6.10
CA ALA A 107 9.17 0.44 -5.02
C ALA A 107 9.22 1.92 -5.45
N LYS A 108 10.25 2.31 -6.24
CA LYS A 108 10.34 3.68 -6.76
C LYS A 108 9.17 4.01 -7.68
N GLY A 109 8.84 3.13 -8.62
CA GLY A 109 7.73 3.33 -9.55
C GLY A 109 6.38 3.40 -8.83
N LEU A 110 6.21 2.64 -7.74
CA LEU A 110 5.02 2.72 -6.91
C LEU A 110 4.97 4.05 -6.15
N ALA A 111 6.07 4.49 -5.55
CA ALA A 111 6.14 5.78 -4.86
C ALA A 111 5.87 6.96 -5.79
N ASP A 112 6.41 6.93 -7.01
CA ASP A 112 6.20 7.98 -8.03
C ASP A 112 4.75 8.03 -8.55
N ALA A 113 3.95 7.00 -8.31
CA ALA A 113 2.56 6.91 -8.78
C ALA A 113 1.57 7.72 -7.92
N GLY A 114 1.97 8.17 -6.73
CA GLY A 114 1.12 8.89 -5.79
C GLY A 114 1.73 10.22 -5.32
N PRO A 115 0.92 11.10 -4.70
CA PRO A 115 1.39 12.39 -4.18
C PRO A 115 2.14 12.27 -2.85
N GLY A 116 2.30 11.04 -2.32
CA GLY A 116 2.82 10.79 -0.99
C GLY A 116 1.81 11.07 0.14
N ILE A 117 2.28 10.94 1.38
CA ILE A 117 1.55 11.23 2.61
C ILE A 117 2.22 12.37 3.39
N GLN A 118 1.56 12.87 4.43
CA GLN A 118 2.24 13.73 5.40
C GLN A 118 3.20 12.88 6.24
N HIS A 119 4.49 13.24 6.25
CA HIS A 119 5.50 12.53 7.00
C HIS A 119 5.57 13.00 8.45
N VAL A 120 5.81 12.04 9.36
CA VAL A 120 6.13 12.34 10.76
C VAL A 120 7.56 12.90 10.84
N THR A 121 7.71 14.03 11.51
CA THR A 121 9.01 14.71 11.69
C THR A 121 9.42 14.85 13.16
N SER A 122 8.63 14.30 14.09
CA SER A 122 8.83 14.39 15.52
C SER A 122 8.67 13.03 16.18
N TYR A 123 9.45 12.76 17.23
CA TYR A 123 9.33 11.56 18.05
C TYR A 123 8.34 11.72 19.21
N LYS A 124 7.61 12.84 19.31
CA LYS A 124 6.55 12.97 20.31
C LYS A 124 5.31 12.15 19.91
N GLY A 125 4.88 11.27 20.79
CA GLY A 125 3.77 10.34 20.52
C GLY A 125 2.50 11.02 20.02
N THR A 126 2.10 12.13 20.63
CA THR A 126 0.92 12.91 20.21
C THR A 126 1.07 13.54 18.83
N GLU A 127 2.27 13.98 18.44
CA GLU A 127 2.54 14.55 17.11
C GLU A 127 2.56 13.45 16.05
N MET A 128 3.16 12.27 16.34
CA MET A 128 3.11 11.10 15.46
C MET A 128 1.66 10.68 15.17
N LEU A 129 0.85 10.54 16.21
CA LEU A 129 -0.55 10.17 16.06
C LEU A 129 -1.38 11.24 15.34
N ALA A 130 -1.10 12.52 15.57
CA ALA A 130 -1.81 13.61 14.88
C ALA A 130 -1.55 13.63 13.38
N VAL A 131 -0.32 13.35 12.94
CA VAL A 131 0.00 13.22 11.51
C VAL A 131 -0.69 12.00 10.91
N TYR A 132 -0.60 10.84 11.58
CA TYR A 132 -1.24 9.61 11.11
C TYR A 132 -2.77 9.76 11.03
N TYR A 133 -3.39 10.40 12.01
CA TYR A 133 -4.82 10.76 12.00
C TYR A 133 -5.22 11.52 10.72
N LYS A 134 -4.46 12.57 10.36
CA LYS A 134 -4.73 13.36 9.15
C LYS A 134 -4.61 12.52 7.88
N ASN A 135 -3.62 11.65 7.81
CA ASN A 135 -3.43 10.75 6.67
C ASN A 135 -4.57 9.71 6.57
N LEU A 136 -5.11 9.23 7.69
CA LEU A 136 -6.29 8.36 7.68
C LEU A 136 -7.56 9.09 7.20
N GLU A 137 -7.77 10.35 7.61
CA GLU A 137 -8.88 11.17 7.08
C GLU A 137 -8.72 11.39 5.57
N GLU A 138 -7.49 11.64 5.11
CA GLU A 138 -7.21 11.78 3.68
C GLU A 138 -7.43 10.48 2.91
N LEU A 139 -7.07 9.30 3.46
CA LEU A 139 -7.43 8.01 2.89
C LEU A 139 -8.94 7.89 2.69
N GLY A 140 -9.74 8.20 3.72
CA GLY A 140 -11.19 8.19 3.63
C GLY A 140 -11.73 9.13 2.55
N MET A 141 -11.13 10.31 2.40
CA MET A 141 -11.52 11.26 1.35
C MET A 141 -11.10 10.82 -0.05
N LYS A 142 -9.95 10.15 -0.21
CA LYS A 142 -9.49 9.59 -1.50
C LYS A 142 -10.43 8.47 -1.96
N THR A 143 -10.75 7.52 -1.08
CA THR A 143 -11.66 6.40 -1.39
C THR A 143 -13.06 6.90 -1.71
N LYS A 144 -13.58 7.87 -0.94
CA LYS A 144 -14.86 8.52 -1.22
C LYS A 144 -14.92 9.19 -2.60
N LYS A 145 -13.79 9.72 -3.11
CA LYS A 145 -13.73 10.30 -4.45
C LYS A 145 -13.63 9.24 -5.55
N LEU A 146 -12.98 8.10 -5.27
CA LEU A 146 -12.81 7.01 -6.23
C LEU A 146 -14.09 6.18 -6.41
N GLU A 147 -14.92 6.03 -5.38
CA GLU A 147 -16.15 5.25 -5.44
C GLU A 147 -17.05 5.61 -6.64
N PRO A 148 -17.44 6.88 -6.86
CA PRO A 148 -18.28 7.22 -8.00
C PRO A 148 -17.55 7.08 -9.35
N LEU A 149 -16.23 7.10 -9.39
CA LEU A 149 -15.47 6.84 -10.61
C LEU A 149 -15.48 5.36 -10.97
N ALA A 150 -15.40 4.47 -9.97
CA ALA A 150 -15.58 3.02 -10.16
C ALA A 150 -16.98 2.72 -10.74
N ALA A 151 -18.03 3.35 -10.21
CA ALA A 151 -19.38 3.23 -10.75
C ALA A 151 -19.47 3.64 -12.22
N LYS A 152 -18.83 4.75 -12.61
CA LYS A 152 -18.83 5.25 -14.01
C LYS A 152 -18.18 4.30 -15.00
N VAL A 153 -17.19 3.52 -14.58
CA VAL A 153 -16.52 2.54 -15.43
C VAL A 153 -17.11 1.13 -15.30
N GLY A 154 -18.13 0.96 -14.43
CA GLY A 154 -18.81 -0.33 -14.22
C GLY A 154 -18.05 -1.32 -13.34
N ALA A 155 -17.03 -0.88 -12.61
CA ALA A 155 -16.24 -1.71 -11.70
C ALA A 155 -16.93 -1.79 -10.32
N ILE A 156 -17.98 -2.61 -10.22
CA ILE A 156 -18.84 -2.70 -9.02
C ILE A 156 -18.11 -3.29 -7.81
N ASP A 157 -17.18 -4.18 -8.03
CA ASP A 157 -16.29 -4.76 -7.02
C ASP A 157 -15.40 -3.70 -6.39
N ILE A 158 -14.72 -2.89 -7.21
CA ILE A 158 -13.91 -1.76 -6.73
C ILE A 158 -14.79 -0.69 -6.09
N GLN A 159 -15.98 -0.43 -6.64
CA GLN A 159 -16.92 0.53 -6.05
C GLN A 159 -17.30 0.14 -4.61
N ASN A 160 -17.70 -1.11 -4.38
CA ASN A 160 -18.04 -1.63 -3.07
C ASN A 160 -16.82 -1.57 -2.12
N TYR A 161 -15.65 -1.95 -2.62
CA TYR A 161 -14.42 -1.91 -1.84
C TYR A 161 -14.01 -0.49 -1.45
N MET A 162 -14.18 0.50 -2.32
CA MET A 162 -13.92 1.91 -1.97
C MET A 162 -14.86 2.41 -0.87
N ALA A 163 -16.13 2.00 -0.87
CA ALA A 163 -17.08 2.35 0.18
C ALA A 163 -16.69 1.71 1.53
N GLU A 164 -16.28 0.44 1.52
CA GLU A 164 -15.78 -0.27 2.70
C GLU A 164 -14.52 0.39 3.26
N LEU A 165 -13.52 0.62 2.42
CA LEU A 165 -12.24 1.23 2.79
C LEU A 165 -12.43 2.65 3.33
N CYS A 166 -13.38 3.41 2.78
CA CYS A 166 -13.78 4.71 3.31
C CYS A 166 -14.26 4.62 4.77
N GLY A 167 -15.13 3.66 5.07
CA GLY A 167 -15.64 3.41 6.42
C GLY A 167 -14.53 3.00 7.39
N GLN A 168 -13.64 2.09 6.96
CA GLN A 168 -12.49 1.64 7.75
C GLN A 168 -11.55 2.80 8.08
N ALA A 169 -11.21 3.66 7.10
CA ALA A 169 -10.31 4.79 7.27
C ALA A 169 -10.85 5.81 8.29
N PHE A 170 -12.12 6.21 8.17
CA PHE A 170 -12.73 7.15 9.12
C PHE A 170 -12.91 6.55 10.52
N LYS A 171 -13.18 5.25 10.62
CA LYS A 171 -13.24 4.56 11.91
C LYS A 171 -11.87 4.56 12.61
N ALA A 172 -10.79 4.25 11.87
CA ALA A 172 -9.43 4.29 12.39
C ALA A 172 -9.04 5.73 12.80
N ALA A 173 -9.36 6.72 11.98
CA ALA A 173 -9.17 8.13 12.30
C ALA A 173 -9.90 8.54 13.59
N TRP A 174 -11.15 8.07 13.76
CA TRP A 174 -11.91 8.33 14.99
C TRP A 174 -11.23 7.77 16.23
N PHE A 175 -10.68 6.56 16.19
CA PHE A 175 -9.95 5.97 17.34
C PHE A 175 -8.74 6.82 17.74
N ILE A 176 -7.92 7.24 16.77
CA ILE A 176 -6.78 8.13 17.04
C ILE A 176 -7.24 9.48 17.62
N LYS A 177 -8.29 10.08 17.04
CA LYS A 177 -8.83 11.36 17.50
C LYS A 177 -9.34 11.27 18.95
N ALA A 178 -9.99 10.15 19.30
CA ALA A 178 -10.44 9.91 20.67
C ALA A 178 -9.26 9.76 21.64
N THR A 179 -8.21 9.07 21.23
CA THR A 179 -6.97 8.92 22.01
C THR A 179 -6.29 10.28 22.26
N LEU A 180 -6.21 11.13 21.23
CA LEU A 180 -5.57 12.45 21.33
C LEU A 180 -6.32 13.45 22.22
N ARG A 181 -7.62 13.25 22.47
CA ARG A 181 -8.42 14.14 23.34
C ARG A 181 -8.17 13.94 24.83
N ASN A 182 -7.62 12.79 25.21
CA ASN A 182 -7.44 12.37 26.59
C ASN A 182 -5.96 12.27 27.00
N GLY A 183 -5.04 12.79 26.14
CA GLY A 183 -3.60 12.76 26.34
C GLY A 183 -2.97 14.13 26.64
#